data_b8dc27a2a07550ff9a4e781c838abe7a
#
_entry.id   b8dc27a2a07550ff9a4e781c838abe7a
#
_cell.length_a   1.000
_cell.length_b   1.000
_cell.length_c   1.000
_cell.angle_alpha   90.00
_cell.angle_beta   90.00
_cell.angle_gamma   90.00
#
_symmetry.space_group_name_H-M   'P 1'
#
loop_
_entity.id
_entity.type
_entity.pdbx_description
1 polymer ?
#
loop_
_entity_poly.entity_id
_entity_poly.type
_entity_poly.pdbx_seq_one_letter_code
_entity_poly.pdbx_strand_id
1 'polypeptide(L)'
;YTVLVAITQIIQAPSLVQKLPYDVFKDLAPVTQVALSTIVLTVPDAQPVKSVKELIDLAKANPGKLPYGSFGNATTSHLYGELLKKKAGIDMTHVPYRGAAPLLNDLLGNTVTAAFADLTTAGPHIKAGKVRALAVGGEKRRTQLPDVPTLAELGFPGFEAEGWVGVFVPAGTPKEIVQKLSAELARIIASPEGVAGLEAVSLMPVGGSAEAFEAALRRDYDRWAEVVKAVGVKGE
;
A
#
# COMPACT_ATOMS: atom_id res chain seq x y z
N TYR A 1 -4.98 28.38 -4.82
CA TYR A 1 -4.54 27.11 -5.40
C TYR A 1 -5.04 25.94 -4.53
N THR A 2 -5.45 24.85 -5.17
CA THR A 2 -5.83 23.62 -4.48
C THR A 2 -4.62 22.67 -4.43
N VAL A 3 -4.36 22.07 -3.29
CA VAL A 3 -3.34 21.04 -3.12
C VAL A 3 -4.05 19.73 -2.79
N LEU A 4 -3.73 18.66 -3.52
CA LEU A 4 -4.22 17.31 -3.29
C LEU A 4 -3.09 16.46 -2.69
N VAL A 5 -3.36 15.84 -1.55
CA VAL A 5 -2.53 14.74 -1.02
C VAL A 5 -3.23 13.44 -1.37
N ALA A 6 -2.55 12.56 -2.10
CA ALA A 6 -3.11 11.31 -2.57
C ALA A 6 -2.17 10.14 -2.30
N ILE A 7 -2.76 8.95 -2.30
CA ILE A 7 -2.02 7.68 -2.19
C ILE A 7 -1.99 6.99 -3.56
N THR A 8 -1.21 5.93 -3.67
CA THR A 8 -0.99 5.12 -4.89
C THR A 8 -2.28 4.72 -5.62
N GLN A 9 -3.41 4.64 -4.91
CA GLN A 9 -4.72 4.32 -5.51
C GLN A 9 -5.06 5.23 -6.70
N ILE A 10 -4.59 6.48 -6.72
CA ILE A 10 -4.89 7.44 -7.80
C ILE A 10 -4.38 6.95 -9.16
N ILE A 11 -3.31 6.15 -9.20
CA ILE A 11 -2.76 5.53 -10.42
C ILE A 11 -3.17 4.06 -10.60
N GLN A 12 -3.69 3.40 -9.57
CA GLN A 12 -4.19 2.02 -9.64
C GLN A 12 -5.63 1.99 -10.19
N ALA A 13 -6.45 2.94 -9.76
CA ALA A 13 -7.86 3.03 -10.14
C ALA A 13 -8.10 3.07 -11.66
N PRO A 14 -7.32 3.77 -12.51
CA PRO A 14 -7.52 3.75 -13.95
C PRO A 14 -7.48 2.38 -14.61
N SER A 15 -6.74 1.43 -14.05
CA SER A 15 -6.66 0.06 -14.56
C SER A 15 -7.83 -0.83 -14.09
N LEU A 16 -8.61 -0.38 -13.12
CA LEU A 16 -9.66 -1.15 -12.45
C LEU A 16 -11.05 -0.62 -12.76
N VAL A 17 -11.22 0.70 -12.82
CA VAL A 17 -12.51 1.38 -12.97
C VAL A 17 -12.67 1.86 -14.40
N GLN A 18 -13.76 1.44 -15.07
CA GLN A 18 -13.98 1.75 -16.49
C GLN A 18 -14.17 3.24 -16.79
N LYS A 19 -14.67 4.02 -15.82
CA LYS A 19 -14.97 5.44 -16.03
C LYS A 19 -14.63 6.24 -14.78
N LEU A 20 -13.45 6.85 -14.79
CA LEU A 20 -13.04 7.78 -13.75
C LEU A 20 -13.38 9.22 -14.17
N PRO A 21 -13.73 10.10 -13.22
CA PRO A 21 -14.00 11.50 -13.50
C PRO A 21 -12.71 12.33 -13.72
N TYR A 22 -11.55 11.70 -13.74
CA TYR A 22 -10.24 12.36 -13.90
C TYR A 22 -9.27 11.49 -14.70
N ASP A 23 -8.27 12.14 -15.28
CA ASP A 23 -7.06 11.54 -15.86
C ASP A 23 -5.85 12.09 -15.08
N VAL A 24 -5.15 11.21 -14.37
CA VAL A 24 -4.07 11.59 -13.46
C VAL A 24 -2.94 12.36 -14.16
N PHE A 25 -2.69 12.06 -15.44
CA PHE A 25 -1.60 12.69 -16.21
C PHE A 25 -2.02 13.95 -16.97
N LYS A 26 -3.33 14.18 -17.14
CA LYS A 26 -3.86 15.38 -17.82
C LYS A 26 -4.38 16.42 -16.84
N ASP A 27 -4.98 15.98 -15.74
CA ASP A 27 -5.72 16.86 -14.84
C ASP A 27 -4.89 17.27 -13.62
N LEU A 28 -3.80 16.54 -13.33
CA LEU A 28 -2.95 16.76 -12.17
C LEU A 28 -1.48 16.97 -12.56
N ALA A 29 -0.83 17.89 -11.87
CA ALA A 29 0.61 18.08 -11.91
C ALA A 29 1.21 17.53 -10.62
N PRO A 30 2.16 16.56 -10.67
CA PRO A 30 2.86 16.07 -9.49
C PRO A 30 3.78 17.16 -8.92
N VAL A 31 3.86 17.22 -7.59
CA VAL A 31 4.70 18.17 -6.87
C VAL A 31 5.88 17.46 -6.20
N THR A 32 5.61 16.46 -5.39
CA THR A 32 6.65 15.64 -4.74
C THR A 32 6.06 14.34 -4.22
N GLN A 33 6.85 13.28 -4.20
CA GLN A 33 6.57 12.04 -3.47
C GLN A 33 6.98 12.24 -2.01
N VAL A 34 6.01 12.24 -1.11
CA VAL A 34 6.29 12.48 0.32
C VAL A 34 7.03 11.31 0.94
N ALA A 35 6.45 10.11 0.80
CA ALA A 35 6.97 8.92 1.44
C ALA A 35 6.48 7.64 0.77
N LEU A 36 7.18 6.53 0.99
CA LEU A 36 6.69 5.18 0.72
C LEU A 36 5.93 4.64 1.92
N SER A 37 4.89 3.86 1.65
CA SER A 37 4.06 3.17 2.65
C SER A 37 4.20 1.67 2.48
N THR A 38 4.60 1.00 3.55
CA THR A 38 4.78 -0.45 3.56
C THR A 38 3.46 -1.16 3.84
N ILE A 39 3.12 -2.11 3.00
CA ILE A 39 2.01 -3.03 3.23
C ILE A 39 2.53 -4.29 3.90
N VAL A 40 1.84 -4.72 4.94
CA VAL A 40 2.20 -5.88 5.77
C VAL A 40 1.07 -6.90 5.72
N LEU A 41 1.38 -8.14 5.40
CA LEU A 41 0.44 -9.25 5.60
C LEU A 41 0.39 -9.58 7.08
N THR A 42 -0.77 -9.42 7.66
CA THR A 42 -1.01 -9.54 9.11
C THR A 42 -2.11 -10.54 9.40
N VAL A 43 -2.04 -11.14 10.59
CA VAL A 43 -3.11 -11.94 11.19
C VAL A 43 -3.35 -11.49 12.62
N PRO A 44 -4.55 -11.64 13.19
CA PRO A 44 -4.79 -11.47 14.62
C PRO A 44 -3.89 -12.39 15.43
N ASP A 45 -3.44 -11.97 16.62
CA ASP A 45 -2.63 -12.85 17.49
C ASP A 45 -3.43 -14.09 17.98
N ALA A 46 -4.75 -13.96 18.06
CA ALA A 46 -5.66 -15.06 18.36
C ALA A 46 -5.67 -16.18 17.30
N GLN A 47 -5.20 -15.90 16.07
CA GLN A 47 -5.07 -16.93 15.04
C GLN A 47 -3.86 -17.82 15.29
N PRO A 48 -3.97 -19.14 15.14
CA PRO A 48 -2.85 -20.08 15.34
C PRO A 48 -1.79 -20.02 14.22
N VAL A 49 -1.93 -19.09 13.28
CA VAL A 49 -1.08 -18.89 12.11
C VAL A 49 0.15 -18.05 12.46
N LYS A 50 1.35 -18.57 12.21
CA LYS A 50 2.64 -17.93 12.53
C LYS A 50 3.51 -17.63 11.30
N SER A 51 3.10 -18.10 10.12
CA SER A 51 3.86 -17.93 8.88
C SER A 51 2.93 -17.80 7.67
N VAL A 52 3.44 -17.26 6.57
CA VAL A 52 2.72 -17.23 5.29
C VAL A 52 2.37 -18.64 4.82
N LYS A 53 3.28 -19.60 5.04
CA LYS A 53 3.01 -21.00 4.69
C LYS A 53 1.81 -21.55 5.46
N GLU A 54 1.74 -21.33 6.77
CA GLU A 54 0.61 -21.79 7.59
C GLU A 54 -0.72 -21.10 7.18
N LEU A 55 -0.69 -19.82 6.81
CA LEU A 55 -1.87 -19.12 6.27
C LEU A 55 -2.34 -19.78 4.97
N ILE A 56 -1.41 -20.11 4.08
CA ILE A 56 -1.71 -20.78 2.83
C ILE A 56 -2.28 -22.18 3.07
N ASP A 57 -1.68 -22.96 3.97
CA ASP A 57 -2.15 -24.30 4.31
C ASP A 57 -3.57 -24.24 4.90
N LEU A 58 -3.83 -23.27 5.79
CA LEU A 58 -5.15 -23.03 6.37
C LEU A 58 -6.18 -22.65 5.29
N ALA A 59 -5.80 -21.78 4.33
CA ALA A 59 -6.68 -21.36 3.26
C ALA A 59 -6.98 -22.51 2.29
N LYS A 60 -6.02 -23.36 1.98
CA LYS A 60 -6.23 -24.57 1.17
C LYS A 60 -7.17 -25.57 1.84
N ALA A 61 -7.11 -25.69 3.16
CA ALA A 61 -8.01 -26.55 3.93
C ALA A 61 -9.44 -25.99 4.04
N ASN A 62 -9.62 -24.68 3.81
CA ASN A 62 -10.90 -23.98 3.98
C ASN A 62 -11.21 -23.05 2.79
N PRO A 63 -11.30 -23.57 1.55
CA PRO A 63 -11.45 -22.73 0.36
C PRO A 63 -12.73 -21.87 0.44
N GLY A 64 -12.58 -20.56 0.18
CA GLY A 64 -13.66 -19.57 0.19
C GLY A 64 -14.22 -19.20 1.57
N LYS A 65 -13.73 -19.80 2.67
CA LYS A 65 -14.30 -19.60 4.01
C LYS A 65 -13.52 -18.60 4.87
N LEU A 66 -12.30 -18.27 4.48
CA LEU A 66 -11.46 -17.37 5.25
C LEU A 66 -11.56 -15.94 4.72
N PRO A 67 -12.08 -14.98 5.49
CA PRO A 67 -12.10 -13.59 5.07
C PRO A 67 -10.70 -12.97 5.20
N TYR A 68 -10.29 -12.22 4.18
CA TYR A 68 -9.16 -11.30 4.28
C TYR A 68 -9.62 -9.86 4.08
N GLY A 69 -9.07 -8.95 4.87
CA GLY A 69 -9.44 -7.54 4.84
C GLY A 69 -8.49 -6.69 4.01
N SER A 70 -9.02 -5.65 3.38
CA SER A 70 -8.27 -4.55 2.77
C SER A 70 -8.84 -3.20 3.17
N PHE A 71 -8.04 -2.13 3.09
CA PHE A 71 -8.53 -0.77 3.36
C PHE A 71 -9.28 -0.13 2.17
N GLY A 72 -9.72 -0.93 1.21
CA GLY A 72 -10.65 -0.53 0.15
C GLY A 72 -10.38 -1.22 -1.18
N ASN A 73 -11.40 -1.21 -2.03
CA ASN A 73 -11.30 -1.69 -3.41
C ASN A 73 -10.25 -0.87 -4.18
N ALA A 74 -9.57 -1.51 -5.11
CA ALA A 74 -8.57 -0.90 -5.97
C ALA A 74 -7.35 -0.28 -5.22
N THR A 75 -7.14 -0.62 -3.96
CA THR A 75 -5.97 -0.20 -3.19
C THR A 75 -4.85 -1.24 -3.29
N THR A 76 -3.61 -0.85 -2.96
CA THR A 76 -2.46 -1.77 -2.85
C THR A 76 -2.79 -2.97 -1.95
N SER A 77 -3.51 -2.75 -0.86
CA SER A 77 -3.96 -3.79 0.07
C SER A 77 -4.83 -4.84 -0.61
N HIS A 78 -5.82 -4.42 -1.40
CA HIS A 78 -6.69 -5.32 -2.17
C HIS A 78 -5.89 -6.08 -3.23
N LEU A 79 -5.11 -5.36 -4.04
CA LEU A 79 -4.33 -5.96 -5.13
C LEU A 79 -3.31 -6.98 -4.61
N TYR A 80 -2.70 -6.74 -3.46
CA TYR A 80 -1.80 -7.68 -2.81
C TYR A 80 -2.53 -8.93 -2.33
N GLY A 81 -3.74 -8.79 -1.78
CA GLY A 81 -4.57 -9.93 -1.39
C GLY A 81 -4.88 -10.84 -2.56
N GLU A 82 -5.37 -10.25 -3.66
CA GLU A 82 -5.70 -11.01 -4.87
C GLU A 82 -4.45 -11.61 -5.55
N LEU A 83 -3.32 -10.90 -5.51
CA LEU A 83 -2.06 -11.43 -6.04
C LEU A 83 -1.58 -12.65 -5.22
N LEU A 84 -1.67 -12.59 -3.89
CA LEU A 84 -1.31 -13.74 -3.04
C LEU A 84 -2.25 -14.92 -3.30
N LYS A 85 -3.56 -14.70 -3.37
CA LYS A 85 -4.53 -15.75 -3.71
C LYS A 85 -4.14 -16.46 -5.01
N LYS A 86 -3.86 -15.69 -6.05
CA LYS A 86 -3.48 -16.23 -7.35
C LYS A 86 -2.15 -16.99 -7.32
N LYS A 87 -1.12 -16.41 -6.72
CA LYS A 87 0.22 -17.02 -6.69
C LYS A 87 0.30 -18.27 -5.80
N ALA A 88 -0.43 -18.29 -4.71
CA ALA A 88 -0.46 -19.42 -3.78
C ALA A 88 -1.52 -20.49 -4.16
N GLY A 89 -2.39 -20.19 -5.13
CA GLY A 89 -3.50 -21.07 -5.51
C GLY A 89 -4.47 -21.29 -4.35
N ILE A 90 -4.82 -20.22 -3.64
CA ILE A 90 -5.74 -20.24 -2.50
C ILE A 90 -7.00 -19.43 -2.78
N ASP A 91 -8.09 -19.78 -2.12
CA ASP A 91 -9.34 -19.05 -2.16
C ASP A 91 -9.66 -18.48 -0.79
N MET A 92 -9.72 -17.12 -0.72
CA MET A 92 -10.10 -16.34 0.46
C MET A 92 -11.11 -15.28 0.05
N THR A 93 -12.09 -15.03 0.90
CA THR A 93 -13.13 -14.02 0.63
C THR A 93 -12.61 -12.61 0.94
N HIS A 94 -12.63 -11.72 -0.04
CA HIS A 94 -12.24 -10.32 0.16
C HIS A 94 -13.31 -9.54 0.92
N VAL A 95 -12.88 -8.79 1.93
CA VAL A 95 -13.71 -7.86 2.71
C VAL A 95 -13.12 -6.45 2.60
N PRO A 96 -13.70 -5.57 1.76
CA PRO A 96 -13.25 -4.20 1.64
C PRO A 96 -13.76 -3.31 2.75
N TYR A 97 -12.87 -2.55 3.39
CA TYR A 97 -13.19 -1.55 4.40
C TYR A 97 -13.06 -0.13 3.84
N ARG A 98 -13.71 0.83 4.47
CA ARG A 98 -13.57 2.26 4.13
C ARG A 98 -12.37 2.88 4.86
N GLY A 99 -11.16 2.36 4.57
CA GLY A 99 -9.91 2.83 5.16
C GLY A 99 -9.29 1.86 6.17
N ALA A 100 -8.13 2.23 6.69
CA ALA A 100 -7.30 1.37 7.54
C ALA A 100 -7.88 1.19 8.97
N ALA A 101 -8.50 2.21 9.55
CA ALA A 101 -9.01 2.14 10.91
C ALA A 101 -10.11 1.09 11.12
N PRO A 102 -11.20 1.04 10.31
CA PRO A 102 -12.20 -0.01 10.45
C PRO A 102 -11.64 -1.41 10.11
N LEU A 103 -10.72 -1.53 9.14
CA LEU A 103 -10.02 -2.79 8.88
C LEU A 103 -9.28 -3.28 10.12
N LEU A 104 -8.54 -2.38 10.78
CA LEU A 104 -7.74 -2.74 11.96
C LEU A 104 -8.63 -3.16 13.14
N ASN A 105 -9.76 -2.51 13.35
CA ASN A 105 -10.72 -2.89 14.40
C ASN A 105 -11.21 -4.33 14.20
N ASP A 106 -11.57 -4.71 12.98
CA ASP A 106 -12.03 -6.06 12.66
C ASP A 106 -10.91 -7.10 12.68
N LEU A 107 -9.69 -6.69 12.31
CA LEU A 107 -8.50 -7.54 12.47
C LEU A 107 -8.21 -7.81 13.94
N LEU A 108 -8.25 -6.80 14.80
CA LEU A 108 -8.08 -6.94 16.27
C LEU A 108 -9.21 -7.76 16.91
N GLY A 109 -10.43 -7.62 16.39
CA GLY A 109 -11.60 -8.39 16.81
C GLY A 109 -11.65 -9.82 16.26
N ASN A 110 -10.64 -10.25 15.47
CA ASN A 110 -10.60 -11.55 14.80
C ASN A 110 -11.82 -11.81 13.87
N THR A 111 -12.43 -10.75 13.34
CA THR A 111 -13.54 -10.82 12.36
C THR A 111 -13.01 -11.23 10.98
N VAL A 112 -11.80 -10.81 10.63
CA VAL A 112 -11.06 -11.25 9.44
C VAL A 112 -9.87 -12.12 9.85
N THR A 113 -9.60 -13.15 9.07
CA THR A 113 -8.50 -14.10 9.32
C THR A 113 -7.15 -13.49 9.06
N ALA A 114 -7.04 -12.65 8.04
CA ALA A 114 -5.83 -11.97 7.64
C ALA A 114 -6.15 -10.60 7.04
N ALA A 115 -5.15 -9.72 6.98
CA ALA A 115 -5.27 -8.45 6.28
C ALA A 115 -3.94 -8.04 5.65
N PHE A 116 -4.01 -7.40 4.50
CA PHE A 116 -2.92 -6.58 4.00
C PHE A 116 -3.12 -5.16 4.54
N ALA A 117 -2.51 -4.88 5.69
CA ALA A 117 -2.61 -3.60 6.38
C ALA A 117 -1.40 -2.71 6.07
N ASP A 118 -1.55 -1.40 6.21
CA ASP A 118 -0.38 -0.50 6.17
C ASP A 118 0.34 -0.50 7.52
N LEU A 119 1.66 -0.36 7.46
CA LEU A 119 2.50 -0.39 8.67
C LEU A 119 2.27 0.83 9.57
N THR A 120 1.74 1.93 9.02
CA THR A 120 1.44 3.15 9.80
C THR A 120 0.37 2.88 10.86
N THR A 121 -0.67 2.12 10.50
CA THR A 121 -1.78 1.79 11.41
C THR A 121 -1.55 0.47 12.14
N ALA A 122 -1.02 -0.55 11.49
CA ALA A 122 -0.78 -1.87 12.11
C ALA A 122 0.45 -1.90 13.02
N GLY A 123 1.46 -1.07 12.79
CA GLY A 123 2.74 -1.09 13.50
C GLY A 123 2.64 -1.04 15.02
N PRO A 124 1.89 -0.10 15.62
CA PRO A 124 1.69 -0.06 17.08
C PRO A 124 1.10 -1.35 17.65
N HIS A 125 0.18 -1.99 16.91
CA HIS A 125 -0.49 -3.23 17.35
C HIS A 125 0.40 -4.47 17.13
N ILE A 126 1.26 -4.45 16.11
CA ILE A 126 2.30 -5.47 15.91
C ILE A 126 3.29 -5.39 17.08
N LYS A 127 3.77 -4.20 17.42
CA LYS A 127 4.67 -3.97 18.56
C LYS A 127 4.07 -4.39 19.90
N ALA A 128 2.75 -4.21 20.05
CA ALA A 128 2.00 -4.62 21.24
C ALA A 128 1.63 -6.12 21.25
N GLY A 129 2.00 -6.89 20.21
CA GLY A 129 1.70 -8.33 20.13
C GLY A 129 0.23 -8.67 19.89
N LYS A 130 -0.60 -7.70 19.52
CA LYS A 130 -2.03 -7.91 19.25
C LYS A 130 -2.31 -8.39 17.83
N VAL A 131 -1.39 -8.08 16.93
CA VAL A 131 -1.42 -8.45 15.52
C VAL A 131 -0.03 -9.00 15.17
N ARG A 132 0.02 -10.09 14.43
CA ARG A 132 1.26 -10.70 13.95
C ARG A 132 1.52 -10.34 12.51
N ALA A 133 2.72 -9.80 12.21
CA ALA A 133 3.21 -9.61 10.87
C ALA A 133 3.78 -10.92 10.34
N LEU A 134 3.31 -11.38 9.18
CA LEU A 134 3.78 -12.60 8.52
C LEU A 134 4.79 -12.32 7.41
N ALA A 135 4.59 -11.24 6.66
CA ALA A 135 5.48 -10.80 5.61
C ALA A 135 5.24 -9.32 5.27
N VAL A 136 6.23 -8.66 4.69
CA VAL A 136 6.13 -7.30 4.16
C VAL A 136 6.17 -7.29 2.64
N GLY A 137 5.50 -6.32 2.03
CA GLY A 137 5.72 -5.93 0.64
C GLY A 137 6.98 -5.07 0.51
N GLY A 138 7.41 -4.89 -0.76
CA GLY A 138 8.62 -4.15 -1.08
C GLY A 138 9.83 -5.07 -1.35
N GLU A 139 10.92 -4.45 -1.81
CA GLU A 139 12.14 -5.18 -2.22
C GLU A 139 12.98 -5.65 -1.03
N LYS A 140 12.85 -5.02 0.12
CA LYS A 140 13.67 -5.27 1.31
C LYS A 140 12.82 -5.32 2.57
N ARG A 141 13.32 -6.03 3.58
CA ARG A 141 12.75 -5.99 4.94
C ARG A 141 12.76 -4.56 5.49
N ARG A 142 11.91 -4.30 6.46
CA ARG A 142 11.80 -2.99 7.12
C ARG A 142 12.64 -2.94 8.39
N THR A 143 13.26 -1.81 8.63
CA THR A 143 14.04 -1.58 9.87
C THR A 143 13.19 -1.71 11.12
N GLN A 144 11.89 -1.37 11.03
CA GLN A 144 10.92 -1.52 12.11
C GLN A 144 10.50 -2.98 12.35
N LEU A 145 10.71 -3.87 11.36
CA LEU A 145 10.33 -5.29 11.37
C LEU A 145 11.46 -6.15 10.78
N PRO A 146 12.67 -6.15 11.37
CA PRO A 146 13.85 -6.77 10.77
C PRO A 146 13.72 -8.29 10.62
N ASP A 147 12.93 -8.92 11.48
CA ASP A 147 12.72 -10.38 11.47
C ASP A 147 11.58 -10.82 10.54
N VAL A 148 10.78 -9.87 10.01
CA VAL A 148 9.67 -10.17 9.10
C VAL A 148 10.20 -10.20 7.67
N PRO A 149 10.10 -11.34 6.96
CA PRO A 149 10.59 -11.48 5.61
C PRO A 149 9.73 -10.69 4.61
N THR A 150 10.30 -10.39 3.44
CA THR A 150 9.50 -9.95 2.30
C THR A 150 8.75 -11.13 1.68
N LEU A 151 7.65 -10.84 0.97
CA LEU A 151 6.96 -11.88 0.20
C LEU A 151 7.87 -12.49 -0.89
N ALA A 152 8.77 -11.71 -1.47
CA ALA A 152 9.75 -12.19 -2.44
C ALA A 152 10.73 -13.20 -1.82
N GLU A 153 11.26 -12.96 -0.61
CA GLU A 153 12.10 -13.91 0.13
C GLU A 153 11.38 -15.23 0.41
N LEU A 154 10.06 -15.22 0.51
CA LEU A 154 9.22 -16.40 0.70
C LEU A 154 8.82 -17.09 -0.61
N GLY A 155 9.36 -16.67 -1.76
CA GLY A 155 9.08 -17.24 -3.06
C GLY A 155 7.84 -16.67 -3.78
N PHE A 156 7.33 -15.54 -3.31
CA PHE A 156 6.22 -14.82 -3.94
C PHE A 156 6.71 -13.49 -4.54
N PRO A 157 7.28 -13.46 -5.76
CA PRO A 157 7.66 -12.21 -6.42
C PRO A 157 6.42 -11.43 -6.90
N GLY A 158 6.59 -10.13 -7.18
CA GLY A 158 5.52 -9.25 -7.68
C GLY A 158 4.88 -8.36 -6.61
N PHE A 159 5.39 -8.41 -5.37
CA PHE A 159 4.97 -7.55 -4.25
C PHE A 159 5.95 -6.40 -3.99
N GLU A 160 6.81 -6.10 -4.96
CA GLU A 160 7.86 -5.07 -4.85
C GLU A 160 7.32 -3.65 -5.11
N ALA A 161 6.14 -3.51 -5.74
CA ALA A 161 5.51 -2.22 -6.00
C ALA A 161 4.89 -1.66 -4.71
N GLU A 162 5.56 -0.72 -4.10
CA GLU A 162 5.13 -0.15 -2.82
C GLU A 162 4.00 0.87 -2.96
N GLY A 163 3.24 1.03 -1.88
CA GLY A 163 2.37 2.18 -1.71
C GLY A 163 3.18 3.46 -1.48
N TRP A 164 2.62 4.59 -1.80
CA TRP A 164 3.22 5.89 -1.53
C TRP A 164 2.17 6.96 -1.23
N VAL A 165 2.64 8.05 -0.63
CA VAL A 165 1.91 9.30 -0.45
C VAL A 165 2.57 10.36 -1.31
N GLY A 166 1.79 11.09 -2.10
CA GLY A 166 2.26 12.14 -2.99
C GLY A 166 1.40 13.40 -2.94
N VAL A 167 2.01 14.51 -3.31
CA VAL A 167 1.37 15.82 -3.41
C VAL A 167 1.20 16.19 -4.87
N PHE A 168 0.01 16.68 -5.20
CA PHE A 168 -0.39 17.11 -6.53
C PHE A 168 -1.06 18.50 -6.48
N VAL A 169 -1.07 19.17 -7.61
CA VAL A 169 -1.88 20.36 -7.86
C VAL A 169 -2.61 20.20 -9.20
N PRO A 170 -3.63 21.01 -9.53
CA PRO A 170 -4.25 21.01 -10.86
C PRO A 170 -3.22 21.22 -11.97
N ALA A 171 -3.35 20.54 -13.09
CA ALA A 171 -2.40 20.59 -14.22
C ALA A 171 -2.15 22.01 -14.76
N GLY A 172 -3.14 22.93 -14.67
CA GLY A 172 -3.00 24.33 -15.05
C GLY A 172 -2.25 25.22 -14.06
N THR A 173 -1.67 24.66 -12.98
CA THR A 173 -0.89 25.46 -12.01
C THR A 173 0.41 25.95 -12.66
N PRO A 174 0.77 27.26 -12.54
CA PRO A 174 2.00 27.79 -13.12
C PRO A 174 3.23 26.99 -12.66
N LYS A 175 4.13 26.70 -13.61
CA LYS A 175 5.32 25.87 -13.37
C LYS A 175 6.18 26.39 -12.22
N GLU A 176 6.33 27.69 -12.09
CA GLU A 176 7.07 28.35 -11.00
C GLU A 176 6.48 28.05 -9.61
N ILE A 177 5.14 27.95 -9.52
CA ILE A 177 4.46 27.60 -8.27
C ILE A 177 4.68 26.10 -7.94
N VAL A 178 4.58 25.22 -8.94
CA VAL A 178 4.88 23.79 -8.78
C VAL A 178 6.32 23.61 -8.28
N GLN A 179 7.29 24.27 -8.91
CA GLN A 179 8.70 24.18 -8.54
C GLN A 179 8.95 24.71 -7.12
N LYS A 180 8.35 25.84 -6.75
CA LYS A 180 8.48 26.40 -5.40
C LYS A 180 7.92 25.45 -4.34
N LEU A 181 6.70 24.92 -4.56
CA LEU A 181 6.09 23.94 -3.66
C LEU A 181 6.94 22.68 -3.55
N SER A 182 7.42 22.15 -4.67
CA SER A 182 8.28 20.98 -4.70
C SER A 182 9.57 21.17 -3.91
N ALA A 183 10.26 22.29 -4.13
CA ALA A 183 11.51 22.59 -3.42
C ALA A 183 11.30 22.71 -1.90
N GLU A 184 10.26 23.44 -1.46
CA GLU A 184 9.99 23.62 -0.04
C GLU A 184 9.54 22.32 0.63
N LEU A 185 8.68 21.54 -0.01
CA LEU A 185 8.27 20.24 0.52
C LEU A 185 9.44 19.27 0.58
N ALA A 186 10.28 19.19 -0.46
CA ALA A 186 11.46 18.34 -0.46
C ALA A 186 12.42 18.72 0.68
N ARG A 187 12.62 20.03 0.93
CA ARG A 187 13.44 20.54 2.06
C ARG A 187 12.86 20.13 3.42
N ILE A 188 11.53 20.24 3.59
CA ILE A 188 10.84 19.85 4.83
C ILE A 188 10.96 18.34 5.04
N ILE A 189 10.70 17.54 4.02
CA ILE A 189 10.76 16.07 4.10
C ILE A 189 12.18 15.60 4.45
N ALA A 190 13.21 16.25 3.90
CA ALA A 190 14.61 15.92 4.16
C ALA A 190 15.16 16.51 5.47
N SER A 191 14.41 17.37 6.17
CA SER A 191 14.85 17.90 7.47
C SER A 191 14.88 16.80 8.54
N PRO A 192 15.70 16.92 9.58
CA PRO A 192 15.72 15.96 10.69
C PRO A 192 14.32 15.73 11.30
N GLU A 193 13.55 16.81 11.46
CA GLU A 193 12.18 16.77 11.99
C GLU A 193 11.21 16.07 11.02
N GLY A 194 11.35 16.33 9.71
CA GLY A 194 10.55 15.71 8.66
C GLY A 194 10.79 14.21 8.59
N VAL A 195 12.06 13.81 8.57
CA VAL A 195 12.46 12.40 8.59
C VAL A 195 11.92 11.72 9.85
N ALA A 196 12.21 12.26 11.02
CA ALA A 196 11.75 11.69 12.29
C ALA A 196 10.22 11.59 12.39
N GLY A 197 9.50 12.62 11.90
CA GLY A 197 8.05 12.64 11.89
C GLY A 197 7.43 11.55 10.99
N LEU A 198 7.99 11.34 9.81
CA LEU A 198 7.54 10.29 8.88
C LEU A 198 7.90 8.90 9.41
N GLU A 199 9.11 8.70 9.90
CA GLU A 199 9.54 7.42 10.47
C GLU A 199 8.76 7.04 11.73
N ALA A 200 8.38 8.01 12.56
CA ALA A 200 7.56 7.78 13.76
C ALA A 200 6.20 7.15 13.43
N VAL A 201 5.67 7.41 12.23
CA VAL A 201 4.46 6.79 11.71
C VAL A 201 4.75 5.69 10.70
N SER A 202 5.96 5.14 10.69
CA SER A 202 6.38 4.02 9.81
C SER A 202 6.27 4.32 8.31
N LEU A 203 6.34 5.58 7.92
CA LEU A 203 6.51 6.00 6.53
C LEU A 203 8.00 6.17 6.22
N MET A 204 8.42 5.80 5.02
CA MET A 204 9.79 6.01 4.55
C MET A 204 9.87 7.31 3.78
N PRO A 205 10.61 8.33 4.28
CA PRO A 205 10.76 9.61 3.59
C PRO A 205 11.35 9.44 2.19
N VAL A 206 10.83 10.15 1.20
CA VAL A 206 11.36 10.19 -0.17
C VAL A 206 11.75 11.61 -0.54
N GLY A 207 10.80 12.53 -0.64
CA GLY A 207 11.03 13.88 -1.13
C GLY A 207 11.40 13.90 -2.62
N GLY A 208 12.13 14.94 -3.02
CA GLY A 208 12.62 15.08 -4.39
C GLY A 208 11.80 16.04 -5.25
N SER A 209 12.23 16.22 -6.51
CA SER A 209 11.63 17.17 -7.43
C SER A 209 10.32 16.66 -8.03
N ALA A 210 9.55 17.58 -8.62
CA ALA A 210 8.33 17.27 -9.35
C ALA A 210 8.60 16.31 -10.53
N GLU A 211 9.72 16.51 -11.24
CA GLU A 211 10.14 15.67 -12.36
C GLU A 211 10.51 14.25 -11.90
N ALA A 212 11.19 14.11 -10.76
CA ALA A 212 11.51 12.81 -10.19
C ALA A 212 10.23 12.04 -9.80
N PHE A 213 9.25 12.76 -9.22
CA PHE A 213 7.97 12.15 -8.87
C PHE A 213 7.15 11.79 -10.12
N GLU A 214 7.15 12.63 -11.17
CA GLU A 214 6.49 12.30 -12.44
C GLU A 214 7.06 11.02 -13.06
N ALA A 215 8.39 10.88 -13.08
CA ALA A 215 9.05 9.67 -13.56
C ALA A 215 8.68 8.44 -12.75
N ALA A 216 8.59 8.57 -11.42
CA ALA A 216 8.14 7.51 -10.52
C ALA A 216 6.67 7.12 -10.79
N LEU A 217 5.77 8.11 -10.96
CA LEU A 217 4.36 7.88 -11.28
C LEU A 217 4.17 7.07 -12.55
N ARG A 218 4.89 7.41 -13.62
CA ARG A 218 4.78 6.70 -14.92
C ARG A 218 5.25 5.25 -14.79
N ARG A 219 6.41 5.04 -14.18
CA ARG A 219 6.94 3.70 -13.92
C ARG A 219 5.98 2.86 -13.06
N ASP A 220 5.44 3.44 -12.00
CA ASP A 220 4.55 2.75 -11.09
C ASP A 220 3.17 2.50 -11.72
N TYR A 221 2.68 3.41 -12.56
CA TYR A 221 1.45 3.21 -13.34
C TYR A 221 1.53 1.94 -14.19
N ASP A 222 2.61 1.78 -14.96
CA ASP A 222 2.81 0.61 -15.81
C ASP A 222 2.91 -0.68 -14.96
N ARG A 223 3.69 -0.63 -13.87
CA ARG A 223 3.85 -1.75 -12.95
C ARG A 223 2.52 -2.18 -12.31
N TRP A 224 1.71 -1.22 -11.87
CA TRP A 224 0.40 -1.53 -11.31
C TRP A 224 -0.60 -2.03 -12.35
N ALA A 225 -0.55 -1.54 -13.57
CA ALA A 225 -1.37 -2.08 -14.67
C ALA A 225 -1.06 -3.57 -14.93
N GLU A 226 0.22 -3.97 -14.86
CA GLU A 226 0.62 -5.37 -14.94
C GLU A 226 0.07 -6.20 -13.77
N VAL A 227 0.14 -5.69 -12.53
CA VAL A 227 -0.42 -6.36 -11.36
C VAL A 227 -1.93 -6.54 -11.50
N VAL A 228 -2.66 -5.48 -11.87
CA VAL A 228 -4.12 -5.54 -12.10
C VAL A 228 -4.48 -6.57 -13.15
N LYS A 229 -3.77 -6.57 -14.29
CA LYS A 229 -3.95 -7.58 -15.33
C LYS A 229 -3.65 -8.99 -14.82
N ALA A 230 -2.60 -9.14 -14.02
CA ALA A 230 -2.22 -10.42 -13.46
C ALA A 230 -3.27 -10.97 -12.51
N VAL A 231 -3.88 -10.16 -11.65
CA VAL A 231 -4.90 -10.62 -10.69
C VAL A 231 -6.27 -10.82 -11.33
N GLY A 232 -6.56 -10.13 -12.43
CA GLY A 232 -7.84 -10.26 -13.16
C GLY A 232 -9.02 -9.62 -12.42
N VAL A 233 -8.79 -8.76 -11.44
CA VAL A 233 -9.83 -8.01 -10.73
C VAL A 233 -10.40 -6.95 -11.65
N LYS A 234 -11.74 -6.86 -11.70
CA LYS A 234 -12.44 -5.76 -12.34
C LYS A 234 -12.98 -4.86 -11.23
N GLY A 235 -12.77 -3.55 -11.36
CA GLY A 235 -13.44 -2.57 -10.51
C GLY A 235 -14.95 -2.55 -10.81
N GLU A 236 -15.73 -2.35 -9.77
CA GLU A 236 -17.16 -2.07 -9.89
C GLU A 236 -17.41 -0.66 -10.42
#